data_11af7a5ddb40eba39f4d0351b8017f63
#
_entry.id   11af7a5ddb40eba39f4d0351b8017f63
#
_cell.length_a   1.000
_cell.length_b   1.000
_cell.length_c   1.000
_cell.angle_alpha   90.00
_cell.angle_beta   90.00
_cell.angle_gamma   90.00
#
_symmetry.space_group_name_H-M   'P 1'
#
loop_
_entity.id
_entity.type
_entity.pdbx_description
1 polymer ?
#
loop_
_entity_poly.entity_id
_entity_poly.type
_entity_poly.pdbx_seq_one_letter_code
_entity_poly.pdbx_strand_id
1 'polypeptide(L)'
;LHLCDRRQRQMCIRDSFGPEPEFFIFNGVSWGTTMNHSFFKIESEEGYWSNGKDMNGANSGHRPTVKGGYFPVPPVDSLYNVRSQMCELLEEQGVPVEVHHHEVGGCGQCEIGTLFSTLTKRADWTQILKYTVWNVAAAYGMTATFMPKPVVGDNGSGMHVHQSIWKDGKNIFAGNGYAGLSDTALYYIGGVIKHARALNAITNPTTNSYRRLVPGFEAPVKLAYSARNRSASLRIPFVSSDKARRVEVRFPDPMANPYLAFSALLMAGLDGIQNKIHPGEAADKNLYDLPPEENAKIPTVCSSLEQALEALAADHEFLTAGGVFSEDLITSYIALKHEEVVRTQMAVTPEEYDMYYSS
;
A
#
# COMPACT_ATOMS: atom_id res chain seq x y z
N LEU A 1 7.88 -1.51 -23.79
CA LEU A 1 7.48 -0.19 -23.25
C LEU A 1 7.15 0.81 -24.35
N HIS A 2 7.96 1.00 -25.41
CA HIS A 2 7.67 1.91 -26.52
C HIS A 2 6.46 1.51 -27.37
N LEU A 3 6.11 0.24 -27.47
CA LEU A 3 4.95 -0.22 -28.22
C LEU A 3 3.62 0.09 -27.50
N CYS A 4 3.57 0.01 -26.18
CA CYS A 4 2.40 0.39 -25.40
C CYS A 4 2.12 1.90 -25.50
N ASP A 5 3.15 2.74 -25.39
CA ASP A 5 3.01 4.19 -25.50
C ASP A 5 2.53 4.64 -26.88
N ARG A 6 2.98 4.00 -27.98
CA ARG A 6 2.48 4.29 -29.34
C ARG A 6 1.03 3.85 -29.54
N ARG A 7 0.61 2.68 -29.02
CA ARG A 7 -0.78 2.21 -29.10
C ARG A 7 -1.72 3.05 -28.25
N GLN A 8 -1.30 3.48 -27.06
CA GLN A 8 -2.06 4.40 -26.22
C GLN A 8 -2.30 5.74 -26.91
N ARG A 9 -1.28 6.30 -27.58
CA ARG A 9 -1.44 7.55 -28.34
C ARG A 9 -2.39 7.43 -29.55
N GLN A 10 -2.40 6.27 -30.21
CA GLN A 10 -3.27 6.04 -31.36
C GLN A 10 -4.73 5.79 -30.97
N MET A 11 -5.02 5.28 -29.77
CA MET A 11 -6.38 4.95 -29.32
C MET A 11 -6.99 6.01 -28.40
N CYS A 12 -6.31 7.13 -28.12
CA CYS A 12 -6.76 8.18 -27.20
C CYS A 12 -7.19 7.67 -25.81
N ILE A 13 -6.74 6.47 -25.42
CA ILE A 13 -6.96 5.89 -24.09
C ILE A 13 -5.75 6.22 -23.22
N ARG A 14 -6.00 6.71 -22.01
CA ARG A 14 -4.99 7.01 -21.01
C ARG A 14 -5.40 6.43 -19.66
N ASP A 15 -4.45 5.84 -18.99
CA ASP A 15 -4.52 5.49 -17.59
C ASP A 15 -4.20 6.71 -16.72
N SER A 16 -4.66 6.67 -15.49
CA SER A 16 -4.33 7.64 -14.46
C SER A 16 -4.14 6.93 -13.13
N PHE A 17 -2.95 7.05 -12.56
CA PHE A 17 -2.54 6.43 -11.30
C PHE A 17 -2.13 7.50 -10.30
N GLY A 18 -2.48 7.28 -9.02
CA GLY A 18 -2.09 8.10 -7.88
C GLY A 18 -1.82 7.22 -6.68
N PRO A 19 -0.61 6.65 -6.54
CA PRO A 19 -0.21 5.93 -5.34
C PRO A 19 0.10 6.90 -4.19
N GLU A 20 -0.22 6.46 -2.96
CA GLU A 20 -0.01 7.15 -1.69
C GLU A 20 0.90 6.28 -0.81
N PRO A 21 2.24 6.25 -1.06
CA PRO A 21 3.15 5.43 -0.28
C PRO A 21 3.44 6.04 1.08
N GLU A 22 3.01 5.36 2.13
CA GLU A 22 3.34 5.68 3.51
C GLU A 22 4.71 5.11 3.90
N PHE A 23 5.37 5.74 4.88
CA PHE A 23 6.68 5.33 5.39
C PHE A 23 6.88 5.76 6.84
N PHE A 24 7.89 5.17 7.51
CA PHE A 24 8.29 5.61 8.85
C PHE A 24 9.67 6.24 8.82
N ILE A 25 9.88 7.24 9.68
CA ILE A 25 11.19 7.83 9.98
C ILE A 25 11.51 7.57 11.45
N PHE A 26 12.68 7.02 11.71
CA PHE A 26 13.17 6.70 13.05
C PHE A 26 14.52 7.38 13.33
N ASN A 27 14.80 7.67 14.59
CA ASN A 27 16.11 8.17 15.03
C ASN A 27 17.19 7.09 14.95
N GLY A 28 16.82 5.81 15.08
CA GLY A 28 17.73 4.71 14.90
C GLY A 28 17.03 3.36 14.94
N VAL A 29 17.60 2.38 14.26
CA VAL A 29 17.12 1.00 14.26
C VAL A 29 18.30 0.05 14.38
N SER A 30 18.19 -0.95 15.24
CA SER A 30 19.13 -2.05 15.35
C SER A 30 18.40 -3.38 15.39
N TRP A 31 18.97 -4.42 14.80
CA TRP A 31 18.42 -5.76 14.82
C TRP A 31 19.53 -6.80 14.74
N GLY A 32 19.21 -8.00 15.17
CA GLY A 32 20.11 -9.14 15.08
C GLY A 32 19.35 -10.45 15.17
N THR A 33 19.87 -11.47 14.47
CA THR A 33 19.39 -12.84 14.53
C THR A 33 20.59 -13.76 14.52
N THR A 34 20.75 -14.53 15.59
CA THR A 34 21.79 -15.53 15.78
C THR A 34 21.13 -16.83 16.26
N MET A 35 21.91 -17.90 16.49
CA MET A 35 21.39 -19.18 16.97
C MET A 35 20.67 -19.09 18.33
N ASN A 36 21.05 -18.16 19.18
CA ASN A 36 20.58 -18.04 20.55
C ASN A 36 20.00 -16.67 20.89
N HIS A 37 19.86 -15.77 19.92
CA HIS A 37 19.42 -14.41 20.17
C HIS A 37 18.75 -13.81 18.93
N SER A 38 17.57 -13.24 19.11
CA SER A 38 16.84 -12.49 18.09
C SER A 38 16.24 -11.24 18.72
N PHE A 39 16.44 -10.09 18.08
CA PHE A 39 15.86 -8.83 18.51
C PHE A 39 15.72 -7.84 17.36
N PHE A 40 14.83 -6.89 17.53
CA PHE A 40 14.89 -5.59 16.89
C PHE A 40 14.65 -4.50 17.93
N LYS A 41 15.23 -3.33 17.72
CA LYS A 41 15.07 -2.17 18.59
C LYS A 41 14.93 -0.93 17.72
N ILE A 42 13.89 -0.15 17.96
CA ILE A 42 13.59 1.10 17.26
C ILE A 42 13.70 2.24 18.25
N GLU A 43 14.43 3.27 17.88
CA GLU A 43 14.48 4.55 18.60
C GLU A 43 13.74 5.59 17.76
N SER A 44 12.74 6.23 18.37
CA SER A 44 11.95 7.29 17.76
C SER A 44 11.65 8.35 18.80
N GLU A 45 11.89 9.62 18.47
CA GLU A 45 11.54 10.76 19.32
C GLU A 45 10.03 10.80 19.61
N GLU A 46 9.22 10.39 18.63
CA GLU A 46 7.77 10.32 18.72
C GLU A 46 7.26 9.00 19.34
N GLY A 47 8.15 8.02 19.58
CA GLY A 47 7.78 6.75 20.20
C GLY A 47 7.34 6.94 21.65
N TYR A 48 6.20 6.33 22.04
CA TYR A 48 5.70 6.43 23.41
C TYR A 48 6.69 5.88 24.45
N TRP A 49 7.57 4.94 24.06
CA TRP A 49 8.65 4.38 24.89
C TRP A 49 9.83 5.33 25.11
N SER A 50 9.88 6.46 24.40
CA SER A 50 10.94 7.46 24.50
C SER A 50 10.69 8.49 25.59
N ASN A 51 9.71 8.25 26.47
CA ASN A 51 9.39 9.14 27.59
C ASN A 51 10.59 9.32 28.54
N GLY A 52 11.02 10.56 28.74
CA GLY A 52 12.16 10.92 29.58
C GLY A 52 13.53 10.61 28.96
N LYS A 53 13.62 10.11 27.73
CA LYS A 53 14.90 9.93 27.03
C LYS A 53 15.37 11.21 26.37
N ASP A 54 16.66 11.44 26.42
CA ASP A 54 17.32 12.47 25.63
C ASP A 54 17.60 11.93 24.22
N MET A 55 17.03 12.59 23.22
CA MET A 55 17.18 12.24 21.81
C MET A 55 17.86 13.42 21.13
N ASN A 56 19.17 13.32 20.87
CA ASN A 56 19.97 14.37 20.24
C ASN A 56 19.89 15.74 20.95
N GLY A 57 19.81 15.73 22.28
CA GLY A 57 19.78 16.93 23.11
C GLY A 57 18.41 17.57 23.32
N ALA A 58 17.32 16.97 22.82
CA ALA A 58 15.99 17.50 23.03
C ALA A 58 14.92 16.42 23.13
N ASN A 59 14.28 16.30 24.28
CA ASN A 59 13.01 15.61 24.44
C ASN A 59 11.99 16.58 25.03
N SER A 60 11.19 17.17 24.16
CA SER A 60 10.18 18.19 24.55
C SER A 60 8.99 17.59 25.30
N GLY A 61 8.85 16.26 25.31
CA GLY A 61 7.68 15.55 25.85
C GLY A 61 6.45 15.61 24.96
N HIS A 62 6.47 16.38 23.88
CA HIS A 62 5.41 16.41 22.89
C HIS A 62 5.56 15.26 21.92
N ARG A 63 4.51 14.43 21.80
CA ARG A 63 4.48 13.29 20.87
C ARG A 63 3.05 12.83 20.62
N PRO A 64 2.79 12.14 19.48
CA PRO A 64 1.52 11.47 19.26
C PRO A 64 1.30 10.34 20.26
N THR A 65 0.03 10.00 20.49
CA THR A 65 -0.33 8.74 21.15
C THR A 65 -0.30 7.60 20.13
N VAL A 66 -0.28 6.35 20.61
CA VAL A 66 -0.43 5.17 19.74
C VAL A 66 -1.73 5.30 18.95
N LYS A 67 -1.67 5.13 17.63
CA LYS A 67 -2.77 5.38 16.67
C LYS A 67 -3.33 6.83 16.68
N GLY A 68 -2.61 7.77 17.24
CA GLY A 68 -3.04 9.17 17.38
C GLY A 68 -2.21 10.16 16.57
N GLY A 69 -1.46 9.69 15.55
CA GLY A 69 -0.55 10.53 14.77
C GLY A 69 -1.17 11.26 13.57
N TYR A 70 -2.47 11.13 13.34
CA TYR A 70 -3.07 11.69 12.13
C TYR A 70 -3.22 13.21 12.18
N PHE A 71 -2.46 13.92 11.33
CA PHE A 71 -2.47 15.36 11.17
C PHE A 71 -2.20 16.21 12.45
N PRO A 72 -1.27 15.87 13.34
CA PRO A 72 -0.86 16.79 14.40
C PRO A 72 -0.07 17.95 13.79
N VAL A 73 0.11 18.99 14.59
CA VAL A 73 0.97 20.12 14.24
C VAL A 73 2.23 20.13 15.11
N PRO A 74 3.33 20.75 14.70
CA PRO A 74 4.48 20.97 15.56
C PRO A 74 4.09 21.65 16.90
N PRO A 75 4.69 21.29 18.04
CA PRO A 75 5.85 20.40 18.18
C PRO A 75 5.51 18.90 18.30
N VAL A 76 4.23 18.49 18.27
CA VAL A 76 3.84 17.08 18.34
C VAL A 76 4.33 16.31 17.09
N ASP A 77 4.17 16.91 15.91
CA ASP A 77 4.77 16.46 14.66
C ASP A 77 6.23 16.96 14.58
N SER A 78 7.16 16.19 15.11
CA SER A 78 8.58 16.53 15.10
C SER A 78 9.22 16.40 13.71
N LEU A 79 8.58 15.68 12.80
CA LEU A 79 9.09 15.36 11.46
C LEU A 79 8.61 16.33 10.36
N TYR A 80 7.84 17.34 10.71
CA TYR A 80 7.29 18.30 9.75
C TYR A 80 8.36 18.92 8.83
N ASN A 81 9.45 19.42 9.41
CA ASN A 81 10.53 20.06 8.64
C ASN A 81 11.29 19.06 7.76
N VAL A 82 11.47 17.84 8.23
CA VAL A 82 12.11 16.76 7.45
C VAL A 82 11.29 16.44 6.21
N ARG A 83 9.96 16.30 6.36
CA ARG A 83 9.07 16.08 5.21
C ARG A 83 9.01 17.30 4.29
N SER A 84 9.02 18.52 4.82
CA SER A 84 9.07 19.75 3.99
C SER A 84 10.30 19.75 3.09
N GLN A 85 11.48 19.41 3.61
CA GLN A 85 12.70 19.30 2.80
C GLN A 85 12.60 18.19 1.75
N MET A 86 11.96 17.05 2.07
CA MET A 86 11.67 16.02 1.08
C MET A 86 10.80 16.55 -0.06
N CYS A 87 9.76 17.32 0.27
CA CYS A 87 8.86 17.91 -0.71
C CYS A 87 9.57 18.89 -1.64
N GLU A 88 10.40 19.79 -1.11
CA GLU A 88 11.21 20.73 -1.89
C GLU A 88 12.11 19.99 -2.91
N LEU A 89 12.84 18.96 -2.44
CA LEU A 89 13.71 18.18 -3.32
C LEU A 89 12.94 17.35 -4.34
N LEU A 90 11.74 16.87 -4.01
CA LEU A 90 10.88 16.17 -4.96
C LEU A 90 10.42 17.10 -6.08
N GLU A 91 10.01 18.33 -5.74
CA GLU A 91 9.62 19.33 -6.72
C GLU A 91 10.79 19.74 -7.63
N GLU A 92 12.00 19.92 -7.09
CA GLU A 92 13.22 20.17 -7.87
C GLU A 92 13.54 19.03 -8.85
N GLN A 93 13.22 17.77 -8.49
CA GLN A 93 13.37 16.59 -9.34
C GLN A 93 12.20 16.40 -10.33
N GLY A 94 11.24 17.32 -10.37
CA GLY A 94 10.10 17.28 -11.27
C GLY A 94 8.99 16.31 -10.83
N VAL A 95 8.92 15.98 -9.55
CA VAL A 95 7.84 15.23 -8.92
C VAL A 95 6.92 16.23 -8.21
N PRO A 96 5.74 16.58 -8.78
CA PRO A 96 4.87 17.58 -8.19
C PRO A 96 4.21 17.03 -6.92
N VAL A 97 4.42 17.73 -5.81
CA VAL A 97 3.85 17.42 -4.50
C VAL A 97 2.50 18.09 -4.35
N GLU A 98 1.54 17.42 -3.72
CA GLU A 98 0.21 17.94 -3.41
C GLU A 98 0.06 18.25 -1.91
N VAL A 99 0.52 17.33 -1.06
CA VAL A 99 0.37 17.41 0.40
C VAL A 99 1.42 16.54 1.10
N HIS A 100 1.77 16.90 2.32
CA HIS A 100 2.46 15.99 3.24
C HIS A 100 1.87 16.10 4.63
N HIS A 101 1.89 15.00 5.36
CA HIS A 101 1.41 14.96 6.74
C HIS A 101 2.01 13.81 7.53
N HIS A 102 1.85 13.88 8.86
CA HIS A 102 2.06 12.76 9.74
C HIS A 102 0.85 11.82 9.64
N GLU A 103 1.11 10.53 9.57
CA GLU A 103 0.09 9.49 9.50
C GLU A 103 -0.30 8.94 10.88
N VAL A 104 -1.26 7.99 10.90
CA VAL A 104 -1.89 7.46 12.12
C VAL A 104 -0.90 6.82 13.07
N GLY A 105 0.14 6.15 12.57
CA GLY A 105 1.16 5.52 13.40
C GLY A 105 1.98 6.54 14.20
N GLY A 106 1.83 6.50 15.54
CA GLY A 106 2.29 7.55 16.45
C GLY A 106 3.81 7.62 16.68
N CYS A 107 4.60 6.81 15.99
CA CYS A 107 6.05 6.76 16.20
C CYS A 107 6.86 7.16 14.96
N GLY A 108 6.34 8.11 14.17
CA GLY A 108 7.05 8.68 13.04
C GLY A 108 6.53 8.21 11.67
N GLN A 109 5.26 7.85 11.56
CA GLN A 109 4.65 7.52 10.27
C GLN A 109 4.34 8.78 9.48
N CYS A 110 4.68 8.76 8.19
CA CYS A 110 4.59 9.89 7.27
C CYS A 110 3.96 9.48 5.95
N GLU A 111 3.33 10.45 5.29
CA GLU A 111 2.88 10.36 3.92
C GLU A 111 3.24 11.63 3.15
N ILE A 112 3.61 11.46 1.86
CA ILE A 112 3.78 12.55 0.89
C ILE A 112 2.92 12.21 -0.32
N GLY A 113 1.82 12.94 -0.47
CA GLY A 113 0.93 12.87 -1.62
C GLY A 113 1.50 13.64 -2.81
N THR A 114 1.48 13.02 -3.99
CA THR A 114 1.95 13.63 -5.23
C THR A 114 0.87 13.54 -6.30
N LEU A 115 0.88 14.46 -7.27
CA LEU A 115 -0.14 14.51 -8.31
C LEU A 115 -0.23 13.20 -9.10
N PHE A 116 -1.43 12.86 -9.55
CA PHE A 116 -1.65 11.71 -10.43
C PHE A 116 -0.99 11.88 -11.80
N SER A 117 -0.62 10.78 -12.44
CA SER A 117 -0.09 10.75 -13.80
C SER A 117 -0.33 9.37 -14.45
N THR A 118 0.27 9.11 -15.62
CA THR A 118 0.24 7.79 -16.25
C THR A 118 1.01 6.76 -15.42
N LEU A 119 0.67 5.49 -15.55
CA LEU A 119 1.23 4.37 -14.81
C LEU A 119 2.77 4.41 -14.73
N THR A 120 3.44 4.44 -15.88
CA THR A 120 4.91 4.42 -15.95
C THR A 120 5.51 5.63 -15.24
N LYS A 121 4.99 6.82 -15.52
CA LYS A 121 5.47 8.05 -14.89
C LYS A 121 5.26 8.05 -13.38
N ARG A 122 4.15 7.50 -12.91
CA ARG A 122 3.90 7.35 -11.47
C ARG A 122 4.81 6.31 -10.82
N ALA A 123 5.14 5.24 -11.53
CA ALA A 123 6.12 4.27 -11.06
C ALA A 123 7.52 4.91 -10.94
N ASP A 124 7.94 5.70 -11.94
CA ASP A 124 9.19 6.47 -11.90
C ASP A 124 9.21 7.42 -10.68
N TRP A 125 8.15 8.21 -10.51
CA TRP A 125 8.04 9.16 -9.39
C TRP A 125 8.00 8.48 -8.03
N THR A 126 7.40 7.30 -7.93
CA THR A 126 7.40 6.52 -6.68
C THR A 126 8.82 6.06 -6.32
N GLN A 127 9.64 5.69 -7.29
CA GLN A 127 11.04 5.34 -7.04
C GLN A 127 11.88 6.57 -6.64
N ILE A 128 11.67 7.71 -7.30
CA ILE A 128 12.31 8.98 -6.94
C ILE A 128 11.91 9.38 -5.51
N LEU A 129 10.62 9.27 -5.15
CA LEU A 129 10.15 9.55 -3.80
C LEU A 129 10.86 8.67 -2.77
N LYS A 130 10.93 7.37 -2.98
CA LYS A 130 11.63 6.47 -2.05
C LYS A 130 13.11 6.84 -1.90
N TYR A 131 13.78 7.12 -3.00
CA TYR A 131 15.18 7.55 -3.00
C TYR A 131 15.35 8.85 -2.20
N THR A 132 14.51 9.85 -2.44
CA THR A 132 14.55 11.15 -1.75
C THR A 132 14.30 10.98 -0.24
N VAL A 133 13.29 10.19 0.14
CA VAL A 133 12.96 9.92 1.54
C VAL A 133 14.15 9.31 2.29
N TRP A 134 14.80 8.29 1.73
CA TRP A 134 15.96 7.67 2.37
C TRP A 134 17.14 8.63 2.54
N ASN A 135 17.44 9.40 1.49
CA ASN A 135 18.61 10.30 1.51
C ASN A 135 18.39 11.51 2.41
N VAL A 136 17.19 12.09 2.42
CA VAL A 136 16.88 13.21 3.32
C VAL A 136 16.88 12.74 4.77
N ALA A 137 16.25 11.61 5.09
CA ALA A 137 16.30 11.06 6.44
C ALA A 137 17.75 10.86 6.91
N ALA A 138 18.61 10.29 6.06
CA ALA A 138 20.04 10.12 6.37
C ALA A 138 20.76 11.46 6.58
N ALA A 139 20.47 12.50 5.79
CA ALA A 139 21.03 13.83 5.98
C ALA A 139 20.66 14.49 7.32
N TYR A 140 19.51 14.12 7.88
CA TYR A 140 19.07 14.54 9.21
C TYR A 140 19.58 13.61 10.33
N GLY A 141 20.45 12.64 10.05
CA GLY A 141 20.92 11.66 11.04
C GLY A 141 19.84 10.66 11.46
N MET A 142 18.81 10.49 10.65
CA MET A 142 17.68 9.58 10.86
C MET A 142 17.70 8.43 9.84
N THR A 143 16.79 7.50 9.97
CA THR A 143 16.59 6.41 9.01
C THR A 143 15.12 6.29 8.65
N ALA A 144 14.83 6.00 7.38
CA ALA A 144 13.47 5.80 6.90
C ALA A 144 13.26 4.36 6.41
N THR A 145 12.02 3.88 6.54
CA THR A 145 11.65 2.55 6.06
C THR A 145 10.26 2.56 5.41
N PHE A 146 10.15 1.79 4.34
CA PHE A 146 8.88 1.46 3.68
C PHE A 146 8.34 0.08 4.10
N MET A 147 8.85 -0.50 5.19
CA MET A 147 8.28 -1.73 5.74
C MET A 147 6.79 -1.55 6.05
N PRO A 148 5.93 -2.49 5.61
CA PRO A 148 4.49 -2.40 5.85
C PRO A 148 4.10 -2.43 7.33
N LYS A 149 4.87 -3.12 8.17
CA LYS A 149 4.60 -3.24 9.62
C LYS A 149 5.90 -3.28 10.42
N PRO A 150 6.58 -2.13 10.61
CA PRO A 150 7.82 -2.08 11.38
C PRO A 150 7.59 -2.09 12.89
N VAL A 151 6.41 -1.66 13.37
CA VAL A 151 6.11 -1.47 14.80
C VAL A 151 4.94 -2.35 15.23
N VAL A 152 5.09 -3.01 16.36
CA VAL A 152 4.04 -3.83 16.99
C VAL A 152 3.02 -2.92 17.69
N GLY A 153 1.74 -3.22 17.58
CA GLY A 153 0.67 -2.53 18.30
C GLY A 153 0.25 -1.17 17.75
N ASP A 154 0.91 -0.66 16.71
CA ASP A 154 0.53 0.58 16.03
C ASP A 154 0.15 0.32 14.56
N ASN A 155 -0.29 1.33 13.80
CA ASN A 155 -0.66 1.19 12.41
C ASN A 155 0.55 0.83 11.53
N GLY A 156 0.29 0.16 10.40
CA GLY A 156 1.28 -0.14 9.37
C GLY A 156 1.16 0.79 8.18
N SER A 157 2.13 0.74 7.27
CA SER A 157 2.20 1.56 6.06
C SER A 157 1.52 0.88 4.87
N GLY A 158 0.58 1.57 4.24
CA GLY A 158 -0.03 1.24 2.97
C GLY A 158 0.61 1.98 1.80
N MET A 159 0.25 1.53 0.61
CA MET A 159 0.40 2.30 -0.62
C MET A 159 -0.93 2.19 -1.36
N HIS A 160 -1.89 3.02 -0.97
CA HIS A 160 -3.19 3.05 -1.63
C HIS A 160 -2.99 3.53 -3.08
N VAL A 161 -3.65 2.88 -4.03
CA VAL A 161 -3.47 3.20 -5.45
C VAL A 161 -4.78 3.68 -6.04
N HIS A 162 -4.89 4.98 -6.27
CA HIS A 162 -5.97 5.59 -7.00
C HIS A 162 -5.83 5.33 -8.50
N GLN A 163 -6.92 4.97 -9.16
CA GLN A 163 -6.90 4.58 -10.57
C GLN A 163 -8.13 5.08 -11.31
N SER A 164 -7.95 5.54 -12.54
CA SER A 164 -9.02 5.80 -13.50
C SER A 164 -8.54 5.60 -14.94
N ILE A 165 -9.47 5.38 -15.86
CA ILE A 165 -9.17 5.24 -17.29
C ILE A 165 -9.90 6.35 -18.05
N TRP A 166 -9.20 6.93 -19.04
CA TRP A 166 -9.68 8.02 -19.84
C TRP A 166 -9.69 7.63 -21.32
N LYS A 167 -10.73 8.00 -22.02
CA LYS A 167 -10.85 7.83 -23.47
C LYS A 167 -11.31 9.14 -24.10
N ASP A 168 -10.61 9.60 -25.12
CA ASP A 168 -10.92 10.84 -25.85
C ASP A 168 -11.11 12.06 -24.93
N GLY A 169 -10.26 12.17 -23.89
CA GLY A 169 -10.32 13.25 -22.91
C GLY A 169 -11.44 13.16 -21.88
N LYS A 170 -12.21 12.07 -21.86
CA LYS A 170 -13.28 11.81 -20.89
C LYS A 170 -12.90 10.68 -19.94
N ASN A 171 -13.20 10.88 -18.66
CA ASN A 171 -13.05 9.83 -17.64
C ASN A 171 -14.17 8.79 -17.84
N ILE A 172 -13.81 7.58 -18.28
CA ILE A 172 -14.80 6.52 -18.55
C ILE A 172 -15.25 5.77 -17.29
N PHE A 173 -14.66 6.10 -16.11
CA PHE A 173 -15.13 5.60 -14.82
C PHE A 173 -16.33 6.38 -14.29
N ALA A 174 -16.57 7.61 -14.78
CA ALA A 174 -17.74 8.40 -14.44
C ALA A 174 -19.01 7.86 -15.11
N GLY A 175 -20.11 7.83 -14.38
CA GLY A 175 -21.41 7.36 -14.83
C GLY A 175 -22.53 7.67 -13.86
N ASN A 176 -23.68 7.01 -14.03
CA ASN A 176 -24.88 7.23 -13.23
C ASN A 176 -25.18 6.08 -12.25
N GLY A 177 -24.28 5.10 -12.13
CA GLY A 177 -24.44 3.98 -11.22
C GLY A 177 -24.05 4.31 -9.77
N TYR A 178 -23.79 3.27 -8.99
CA TYR A 178 -23.40 3.40 -7.59
C TYR A 178 -22.23 4.37 -7.41
N ALA A 179 -22.37 5.33 -6.48
CA ALA A 179 -21.39 6.37 -6.20
C ALA A 179 -20.93 7.19 -7.42
N GLY A 180 -21.76 7.28 -8.47
CA GLY A 180 -21.44 7.97 -9.72
C GLY A 180 -20.44 7.23 -10.63
N LEU A 181 -20.34 5.91 -10.48
CA LEU A 181 -19.53 5.05 -11.34
C LEU A 181 -20.29 4.61 -12.60
N SER A 182 -19.55 4.35 -13.65
CA SER A 182 -20.03 3.66 -14.85
C SER A 182 -19.95 2.14 -14.67
N ASP A 183 -20.65 1.38 -15.54
CA ASP A 183 -20.50 -0.09 -15.61
C ASP A 183 -19.03 -0.49 -15.88
N THR A 184 -18.32 0.29 -16.68
CA THR A 184 -16.88 0.06 -16.94
C THR A 184 -16.07 0.09 -15.64
N ALA A 185 -16.33 1.05 -14.76
CA ALA A 185 -15.66 1.13 -13.46
C ALA A 185 -16.06 -0.02 -12.54
N LEU A 186 -17.33 -0.44 -12.54
CA LEU A 186 -17.79 -1.60 -11.77
C LEU A 186 -17.13 -2.89 -12.28
N TYR A 187 -17.03 -3.09 -13.57
CA TYR A 187 -16.30 -4.25 -14.14
C TYR A 187 -14.82 -4.22 -13.80
N TYR A 188 -14.19 -3.03 -13.82
CA TYR A 188 -12.81 -2.86 -13.37
C TYR A 188 -12.62 -3.32 -11.91
N ILE A 189 -13.49 -2.86 -11.01
CA ILE A 189 -13.54 -3.30 -9.60
C ILE A 189 -13.72 -4.81 -9.51
N GLY A 190 -14.63 -5.37 -10.31
CA GLY A 190 -14.89 -6.81 -10.35
C GLY A 190 -13.65 -7.63 -10.72
N GLY A 191 -12.89 -7.18 -11.71
CA GLY A 191 -11.63 -7.80 -12.09
C GLY A 191 -10.58 -7.74 -10.98
N VAL A 192 -10.41 -6.57 -10.35
CA VAL A 192 -9.47 -6.44 -9.22
C VAL A 192 -9.86 -7.32 -8.03
N ILE A 193 -11.15 -7.42 -7.69
CA ILE A 193 -11.63 -8.31 -6.61
C ILE A 193 -11.41 -9.78 -6.97
N LYS A 194 -11.74 -10.19 -8.20
CA LYS A 194 -11.55 -11.57 -8.68
C LYS A 194 -10.11 -12.04 -8.52
N HIS A 195 -9.16 -11.20 -8.94
CA HIS A 195 -7.73 -11.52 -8.95
C HIS A 195 -6.97 -11.07 -7.70
N ALA A 196 -7.66 -10.51 -6.69
CA ALA A 196 -7.03 -9.86 -5.53
C ALA A 196 -6.02 -10.75 -4.79
N ARG A 197 -6.30 -12.05 -4.66
CA ARG A 197 -5.41 -12.98 -3.96
C ARG A 197 -4.11 -13.24 -4.74
N ALA A 198 -4.19 -13.34 -6.06
CA ALA A 198 -3.01 -13.42 -6.94
C ALA A 198 -2.25 -12.08 -6.95
N LEU A 199 -2.97 -10.97 -7.02
CA LEU A 199 -2.40 -9.63 -6.93
C LEU A 199 -1.61 -9.42 -5.64
N ASN A 200 -2.03 -10.00 -4.50
CA ASN A 200 -1.32 -9.88 -3.23
C ASN A 200 0.14 -10.32 -3.31
N ALA A 201 0.50 -11.30 -4.12
CA ALA A 201 1.89 -11.69 -4.31
C ALA A 201 2.76 -10.53 -4.82
N ILE A 202 2.20 -9.65 -5.66
CA ILE A 202 2.89 -8.54 -6.31
C ILE A 202 2.71 -7.23 -5.55
N THR A 203 1.52 -6.99 -5.01
CA THR A 203 1.16 -5.75 -4.30
C THR A 203 1.55 -5.76 -2.83
N ASN A 204 1.75 -6.94 -2.24
CA ASN A 204 2.12 -7.19 -0.85
C ASN A 204 3.26 -8.23 -0.80
N PRO A 205 4.45 -7.87 -1.32
CA PRO A 205 5.46 -8.83 -1.77
C PRO A 205 6.38 -9.36 -0.66
N THR A 206 6.08 -9.11 0.62
CA THR A 206 6.94 -9.51 1.72
C THR A 206 6.18 -10.28 2.80
N THR A 207 6.88 -11.08 3.59
CA THR A 207 6.28 -11.72 4.78
C THR A 207 5.78 -10.69 5.80
N ASN A 208 6.41 -9.51 5.84
CA ASN A 208 6.00 -8.39 6.69
C ASN A 208 4.71 -7.70 6.20
N SER A 209 4.39 -7.78 4.90
CA SER A 209 3.13 -7.28 4.31
C SER A 209 1.90 -7.85 5.01
N TYR A 210 1.94 -9.12 5.37
CA TYR A 210 0.83 -9.86 6.00
C TYR A 210 0.73 -9.63 7.51
N ARG A 211 1.73 -9.00 8.12
CA ARG A 211 1.63 -8.46 9.48
C ARG A 211 0.86 -7.13 9.50
N ARG A 212 0.80 -6.40 8.38
CA ARG A 212 -0.06 -5.24 8.18
C ARG A 212 -1.51 -5.67 7.87
N LEU A 213 -1.70 -6.66 7.02
CA LEU A 213 -3.02 -7.11 6.56
C LEU A 213 -3.75 -7.95 7.62
N VAL A 214 -3.95 -7.35 8.80
CA VAL A 214 -4.67 -7.94 9.92
C VAL A 214 -5.81 -7.01 10.35
N PRO A 215 -6.95 -7.54 10.84
CA PRO A 215 -8.06 -6.73 11.34
C PRO A 215 -7.64 -5.80 12.49
N GLY A 216 -8.26 -4.61 12.58
CA GLY A 216 -8.09 -3.70 13.73
C GLY A 216 -6.99 -2.64 13.59
N PHE A 217 -6.26 -2.60 12.47
CA PHE A 217 -5.20 -1.62 12.20
C PHE A 217 -5.44 -0.83 10.89
N GLU A 218 -6.69 -0.53 10.58
CA GLU A 218 -7.12 0.18 9.35
C GLU A 218 -6.71 -0.51 8.04
N ALA A 219 -6.20 -1.74 8.11
CA ALA A 219 -5.84 -2.51 6.94
C ALA A 219 -7.08 -3.16 6.30
N PRO A 220 -7.25 -3.04 4.98
CA PRO A 220 -8.41 -3.52 4.26
C PRO A 220 -8.27 -5.02 3.97
N VAL A 221 -8.76 -5.87 4.85
CA VAL A 221 -8.67 -7.33 4.70
C VAL A 221 -9.84 -7.95 3.94
N LYS A 222 -10.98 -7.27 3.83
CA LYS A 222 -12.18 -7.76 3.16
C LYS A 222 -12.22 -7.35 1.69
N LEU A 223 -12.35 -8.33 0.80
CA LEU A 223 -12.48 -8.12 -0.65
C LEU A 223 -13.90 -7.65 -0.99
N ALA A 224 -14.12 -6.38 -0.75
CA ALA A 224 -15.37 -5.68 -1.00
C ALA A 224 -15.07 -4.28 -1.53
N TYR A 225 -16.07 -3.61 -2.09
CA TYR A 225 -15.98 -2.21 -2.49
C TYR A 225 -17.05 -1.37 -1.81
N SER A 226 -16.75 -0.10 -1.53
CA SER A 226 -17.69 0.84 -0.92
C SER A 226 -17.28 2.30 -1.14
N ALA A 227 -18.28 3.18 -1.23
CA ALA A 227 -18.09 4.63 -1.22
C ALA A 227 -18.03 5.23 0.20
N ARG A 228 -18.42 4.49 1.21
CA ARG A 228 -18.63 5.00 2.58
C ARG A 228 -17.76 4.34 3.62
N ASN A 229 -17.13 3.23 3.28
CA ASN A 229 -16.45 2.37 4.25
C ASN A 229 -14.94 2.25 3.92
N ARG A 230 -14.09 2.73 4.84
CA ARG A 230 -12.63 2.62 4.74
C ARG A 230 -12.11 1.21 5.02
N SER A 231 -12.94 0.31 5.55
CA SER A 231 -12.55 -1.09 5.80
C SER A 231 -12.63 -1.98 4.55
N ALA A 232 -13.23 -1.48 3.45
CA ALA A 232 -13.26 -2.19 2.18
C ALA A 232 -11.92 -2.11 1.45
N SER A 233 -11.54 -3.19 0.75
CA SER A 233 -10.30 -3.25 -0.05
C SER A 233 -10.31 -2.28 -1.22
N LEU A 234 -11.48 -1.95 -1.76
CA LEU A 234 -11.64 -0.96 -2.81
C LEU A 234 -12.59 0.14 -2.31
N ARG A 235 -12.08 1.37 -2.28
CA ARG A 235 -12.86 2.55 -1.90
C ARG A 235 -13.16 3.40 -3.15
N ILE A 236 -14.36 3.99 -3.16
CA ILE A 236 -14.74 4.99 -4.15
C ILE A 236 -14.74 6.34 -3.43
N PRO A 237 -13.71 7.18 -3.61
CA PRO A 237 -13.65 8.48 -2.96
C PRO A 237 -14.81 9.38 -3.38
N PHE A 238 -15.35 10.13 -2.41
CA PHE A 238 -16.34 11.16 -2.74
C PHE A 238 -15.66 12.30 -3.51
N VAL A 239 -16.24 12.65 -4.65
CA VAL A 239 -15.74 13.75 -5.49
C VAL A 239 -16.92 14.50 -6.10
N SER A 240 -16.77 15.80 -6.26
CA SER A 240 -17.79 16.69 -6.85
C SER A 240 -17.78 16.75 -8.38
N SER A 241 -16.72 16.18 -9.02
CA SER A 241 -16.53 16.26 -10.46
C SER A 241 -16.34 14.88 -11.07
N ASP A 242 -16.96 14.64 -12.23
CA ASP A 242 -16.76 13.41 -13.00
C ASP A 242 -15.30 13.23 -13.44
N LYS A 243 -14.57 14.33 -13.66
CA LYS A 243 -13.13 14.26 -13.97
C LYS A 243 -12.31 13.64 -12.83
N ALA A 244 -12.73 13.79 -11.59
CA ALA A 244 -12.04 13.25 -10.42
C ALA A 244 -12.52 11.83 -10.02
N ARG A 245 -13.50 11.25 -10.76
CA ARG A 245 -14.04 9.93 -10.46
C ARG A 245 -12.95 8.87 -10.61
N ARG A 246 -12.76 8.04 -9.57
CA ARG A 246 -11.70 7.06 -9.49
C ARG A 246 -12.02 5.94 -8.51
N VAL A 247 -11.26 4.88 -8.58
CA VAL A 247 -11.26 3.76 -7.64
C VAL A 247 -9.94 3.77 -6.88
N GLU A 248 -9.98 3.53 -5.58
CA GLU A 248 -8.82 3.39 -4.73
C GLU A 248 -8.67 1.94 -4.30
N VAL A 249 -7.57 1.31 -4.66
CA VAL A 249 -7.19 -0.03 -4.19
C VAL A 249 -6.31 0.13 -2.96
N ARG A 250 -6.75 -0.40 -1.80
CA ARG A 250 -6.18 -0.08 -0.51
C ARG A 250 -5.27 -1.16 0.10
N PHE A 251 -5.30 -2.38 -0.41
CA PHE A 251 -4.45 -3.46 0.13
C PHE A 251 -2.96 -3.36 -0.25
N PRO A 252 -2.52 -2.75 -1.36
CA PRO A 252 -1.10 -2.65 -1.67
C PRO A 252 -0.30 -1.97 -0.56
N ASP A 253 0.98 -2.29 -0.48
CA ASP A 253 1.91 -1.66 0.44
C ASP A 253 3.18 -1.15 -0.27
N PRO A 254 3.96 -0.25 0.38
CA PRO A 254 5.04 0.44 -0.29
C PRO A 254 6.29 -0.43 -0.53
N MET A 255 6.33 -1.70 -0.10
CA MET A 255 7.38 -2.65 -0.49
C MET A 255 7.18 -3.19 -1.91
N ALA A 256 5.99 -3.02 -2.48
CA ALA A 256 5.73 -3.42 -3.85
C ALA A 256 6.64 -2.66 -4.85
N ASN A 257 7.09 -3.39 -5.87
CA ASN A 257 7.68 -2.77 -7.05
C ASN A 257 6.58 -2.02 -7.81
N PRO A 258 6.65 -0.69 -7.94
CA PRO A 258 5.54 0.09 -8.51
C PRO A 258 5.25 -0.26 -9.97
N TYR A 259 6.26 -0.62 -10.76
CA TYR A 259 6.05 -1.02 -12.16
C TYR A 259 5.26 -2.32 -12.25
N LEU A 260 5.60 -3.32 -11.43
CA LEU A 260 4.89 -4.60 -11.41
C LEU A 260 3.49 -4.43 -10.78
N ALA A 261 3.39 -3.75 -9.65
CA ALA A 261 2.13 -3.60 -8.93
C ALA A 261 1.08 -2.83 -9.73
N PHE A 262 1.45 -1.69 -10.31
CA PHE A 262 0.50 -0.88 -11.10
C PHE A 262 0.10 -1.59 -12.39
N SER A 263 1.04 -2.27 -13.06
CA SER A 263 0.74 -3.08 -14.25
C SER A 263 -0.19 -4.23 -13.91
N ALA A 264 0.04 -4.95 -12.83
CA ALA A 264 -0.81 -6.06 -12.40
C ALA A 264 -2.24 -5.60 -12.05
N LEU A 265 -2.37 -4.48 -11.32
CA LEU A 265 -3.67 -3.88 -11.00
C LEU A 265 -4.43 -3.48 -12.26
N LEU A 266 -3.74 -2.85 -13.23
CA LEU A 266 -4.35 -2.47 -14.50
C LEU A 266 -4.82 -3.71 -15.28
N MET A 267 -3.99 -4.75 -15.37
CA MET A 267 -4.32 -5.99 -16.08
C MET A 267 -5.52 -6.70 -15.46
N ALA A 268 -5.61 -6.76 -14.14
CA ALA A 268 -6.77 -7.30 -13.43
C ALA A 268 -8.05 -6.52 -13.73
N GLY A 269 -7.97 -5.18 -13.70
CA GLY A 269 -9.10 -4.33 -14.06
C GLY A 269 -9.52 -4.47 -15.51
N LEU A 270 -8.57 -4.62 -16.45
CA LEU A 270 -8.86 -4.84 -17.87
C LEU A 270 -9.52 -6.20 -18.13
N ASP A 271 -9.09 -7.26 -17.42
CA ASP A 271 -9.78 -8.56 -17.46
C ASP A 271 -11.24 -8.40 -17.02
N GLY A 272 -11.46 -7.65 -15.95
CA GLY A 272 -12.81 -7.35 -15.46
C GLY A 272 -13.67 -6.64 -16.50
N ILE A 273 -13.13 -5.65 -17.20
CA ILE A 273 -13.84 -4.91 -18.26
C ILE A 273 -14.14 -5.83 -19.46
N GLN A 274 -13.15 -6.58 -19.93
CA GLN A 274 -13.28 -7.45 -21.11
C GLN A 274 -14.31 -8.55 -20.89
N ASN A 275 -14.30 -9.16 -19.71
CA ASN A 275 -15.19 -10.25 -19.35
C ASN A 275 -16.47 -9.81 -18.62
N LYS A 276 -16.68 -8.48 -18.46
CA LYS A 276 -17.84 -7.89 -17.77
C LYS A 276 -18.08 -8.48 -16.40
N ILE A 277 -17.00 -8.59 -15.60
CA ILE A 277 -17.03 -9.18 -14.26
C ILE A 277 -17.63 -8.16 -13.30
N HIS A 278 -18.86 -8.41 -12.85
CA HIS A 278 -19.52 -7.53 -11.88
C HIS A 278 -19.04 -7.83 -10.46
N PRO A 279 -18.71 -6.82 -9.63
CA PRO A 279 -18.17 -7.03 -8.28
C PRO A 279 -19.20 -7.48 -7.24
N GLY A 280 -20.48 -7.62 -7.60
CA GLY A 280 -21.57 -7.88 -6.66
C GLY A 280 -22.11 -6.59 -6.01
N GLU A 281 -22.74 -6.72 -4.85
CA GLU A 281 -23.28 -5.60 -4.08
C GLU A 281 -22.20 -4.83 -3.33
N ALA A 282 -22.34 -3.50 -3.24
CA ALA A 282 -21.45 -2.65 -2.47
C ALA A 282 -21.62 -2.90 -0.94
N ALA A 283 -20.51 -2.92 -0.22
CA ALA A 283 -20.50 -3.17 1.23
C ALA A 283 -20.48 -1.86 2.03
N ASP A 284 -21.64 -1.20 2.14
CA ASP A 284 -21.76 0.08 2.85
C ASP A 284 -21.91 -0.07 4.39
N LYS A 285 -21.92 -1.30 4.90
CA LYS A 285 -21.89 -1.61 6.33
C LYS A 285 -20.44 -1.51 6.86
N ASN A 286 -20.28 -1.24 8.15
CA ASN A 286 -18.97 -1.36 8.79
C ASN A 286 -18.52 -2.82 8.80
N LEU A 287 -17.47 -3.14 8.03
CA LEU A 287 -16.99 -4.52 7.88
C LEU A 287 -16.22 -5.04 9.11
N TYR A 288 -15.84 -4.16 10.04
CA TYR A 288 -15.19 -4.58 11.30
C TYR A 288 -16.19 -5.12 12.34
N ASP A 289 -17.46 -4.70 12.27
CA ASP A 289 -18.50 -5.01 13.26
C ASP A 289 -19.56 -5.99 12.72
N LEU A 290 -19.25 -6.74 11.67
CA LEU A 290 -20.20 -7.70 11.09
C LEU A 290 -20.40 -8.92 11.99
N PRO A 291 -21.63 -9.45 12.07
CA PRO A 291 -21.88 -10.75 12.69
C PRO A 291 -21.00 -11.84 12.05
N PRO A 292 -20.52 -12.84 12.82
CA PRO A 292 -19.62 -13.89 12.33
C PRO A 292 -20.11 -14.58 11.04
N GLU A 293 -21.42 -14.82 10.93
CA GLU A 293 -22.05 -15.47 9.77
C GLU A 293 -22.01 -14.61 8.50
N GLU A 294 -22.18 -13.28 8.63
CA GLU A 294 -22.03 -12.33 7.50
C GLU A 294 -20.55 -12.15 7.16
N ASN A 295 -19.73 -12.04 8.20
CA ASN A 295 -18.27 -11.87 8.06
C ASN A 295 -17.61 -13.04 7.29
N ALA A 296 -18.05 -14.27 7.52
CA ALA A 296 -17.55 -15.48 6.86
C ALA A 296 -17.87 -15.53 5.36
N LYS A 297 -18.89 -14.82 4.90
CA LYS A 297 -19.31 -14.80 3.48
C LYS A 297 -18.49 -13.85 2.60
N ILE A 298 -17.79 -12.90 3.21
CA ILE A 298 -16.99 -11.91 2.45
C ILE A 298 -15.57 -12.46 2.26
N PRO A 299 -15.12 -12.65 1.03
CA PRO A 299 -13.76 -13.11 0.76
C PRO A 299 -12.72 -12.16 1.38
N THR A 300 -11.55 -12.70 1.68
CA THR A 300 -10.44 -11.93 2.26
C THR A 300 -9.21 -11.97 1.36
N VAL A 301 -8.37 -10.94 1.49
CA VAL A 301 -6.99 -10.97 1.00
C VAL A 301 -6.23 -12.17 1.60
N CYS A 302 -5.09 -12.51 1.04
CA CYS A 302 -4.23 -13.56 1.60
C CYS A 302 -3.76 -13.18 3.01
N SER A 303 -3.55 -14.16 3.87
CA SER A 303 -3.03 -13.98 5.23
C SER A 303 -1.52 -14.28 5.34
N SER A 304 -0.90 -14.77 4.27
CA SER A 304 0.54 -15.01 4.20
C SER A 304 1.07 -14.81 2.77
N LEU A 305 2.38 -14.57 2.67
CA LEU A 305 3.05 -14.50 1.36
C LEU A 305 2.94 -15.85 0.63
N GLU A 306 3.04 -16.97 1.34
CA GLU A 306 2.89 -18.30 0.77
C GLU A 306 1.55 -18.48 0.06
N GLN A 307 0.44 -18.18 0.74
CA GLN A 307 -0.90 -18.20 0.12
C GLN A 307 -1.02 -17.28 -1.11
N ALA A 308 -0.36 -16.15 -1.09
CA ALA A 308 -0.39 -15.23 -2.22
C ALA A 308 0.40 -15.77 -3.41
N LEU A 309 1.54 -16.41 -3.18
CA LEU A 309 2.33 -17.06 -4.23
C LEU A 309 1.59 -18.26 -4.83
N GLU A 310 0.92 -19.08 -4.01
CA GLU A 310 0.04 -20.15 -4.48
C GLU A 310 -1.11 -19.61 -5.33
N ALA A 311 -1.75 -18.51 -4.89
CA ALA A 311 -2.81 -17.87 -5.66
C ALA A 311 -2.31 -17.31 -6.99
N LEU A 312 -1.11 -16.70 -7.02
CA LEU A 312 -0.48 -16.22 -8.26
C LEU A 312 -0.14 -17.36 -9.20
N ALA A 313 0.37 -18.49 -8.68
CA ALA A 313 0.64 -19.69 -9.49
C ALA A 313 -0.63 -20.24 -10.14
N ALA A 314 -1.77 -20.18 -9.45
CA ALA A 314 -3.05 -20.70 -9.91
C ALA A 314 -3.84 -19.72 -10.80
N ASP A 315 -3.60 -18.41 -10.69
CA ASP A 315 -4.37 -17.35 -11.35
C ASP A 315 -3.43 -16.24 -11.85
N HIS A 316 -2.82 -16.44 -13.02
CA HIS A 316 -1.92 -15.44 -13.65
C HIS A 316 -2.17 -15.22 -15.14
N GLU A 317 -3.12 -15.91 -15.74
CA GLU A 317 -3.43 -15.76 -17.17
C GLU A 317 -3.78 -14.30 -17.53
N PHE A 318 -4.46 -13.58 -16.63
CA PHE A 318 -4.78 -12.17 -16.82
C PHE A 318 -3.52 -11.30 -16.92
N LEU A 319 -2.42 -11.65 -16.27
CA LEU A 319 -1.14 -10.94 -16.33
C LEU A 319 -0.40 -11.16 -17.64
N THR A 320 -0.46 -12.38 -18.19
CA THR A 320 0.23 -12.74 -19.42
C THR A 320 -0.54 -12.31 -20.68
N ALA A 321 -1.79 -11.91 -20.53
CA ALA A 321 -2.62 -11.42 -21.63
C ALA A 321 -1.92 -10.25 -22.36
N GLY A 322 -1.82 -10.35 -23.69
CA GLY A 322 -1.15 -9.36 -24.51
C GLY A 322 0.37 -9.26 -24.33
N GLY A 323 0.99 -10.22 -23.61
CA GLY A 323 2.44 -10.28 -23.41
C GLY A 323 2.98 -9.20 -22.46
N VAL A 324 2.17 -8.72 -21.50
CA VAL A 324 2.57 -7.70 -20.52
C VAL A 324 3.52 -8.30 -19.49
N PHE A 325 3.16 -9.45 -18.91
CA PHE A 325 4.06 -10.28 -18.10
C PHE A 325 4.42 -11.54 -18.90
N SER A 326 5.63 -12.07 -18.70
CA SER A 326 6.02 -13.37 -19.25
C SER A 326 5.84 -14.46 -18.19
N GLU A 327 5.60 -15.69 -18.64
CA GLU A 327 5.57 -16.88 -17.76
C GLU A 327 6.88 -17.03 -16.99
N ASP A 328 8.01 -16.78 -17.65
CA ASP A 328 9.34 -16.84 -17.03
C ASP A 328 9.49 -15.81 -15.89
N LEU A 329 9.00 -14.59 -16.08
CA LEU A 329 8.99 -13.58 -15.02
C LEU A 329 8.17 -14.04 -13.81
N ILE A 330 6.96 -14.56 -14.04
CA ILE A 330 6.07 -15.02 -12.96
C ILE A 330 6.69 -16.20 -12.21
N THR A 331 7.18 -17.19 -12.92
CA THR A 331 7.79 -18.38 -12.33
C THR A 331 9.04 -18.03 -11.51
N SER A 332 9.93 -17.19 -12.07
CA SER A 332 11.15 -16.74 -11.39
C SER A 332 10.82 -15.87 -10.17
N TYR A 333 9.80 -15.03 -10.26
CA TYR A 333 9.32 -14.21 -9.14
C TYR A 333 8.80 -15.08 -7.99
N ILE A 334 7.95 -16.07 -8.29
CA ILE A 334 7.42 -17.02 -7.28
C ILE A 334 8.57 -17.76 -6.59
N ALA A 335 9.54 -18.27 -7.35
CA ALA A 335 10.69 -18.98 -6.80
C ALA A 335 11.51 -18.09 -5.86
N LEU A 336 11.83 -16.88 -6.30
CA LEU A 336 12.57 -15.88 -5.49
C LEU A 336 11.84 -15.55 -4.18
N LYS A 337 10.55 -15.32 -4.24
CA LYS A 337 9.75 -14.95 -3.06
C LYS A 337 9.52 -16.11 -2.11
N HIS A 338 9.49 -17.32 -2.61
CA HIS A 338 9.40 -18.52 -1.77
C HIS A 338 10.64 -18.70 -0.87
N GLU A 339 11.82 -18.26 -1.29
CA GLU A 339 13.01 -18.24 -0.43
C GLU A 339 12.82 -17.38 0.82
N GLU A 340 12.12 -16.23 0.68
CA GLU A 340 11.79 -15.35 1.82
C GLU A 340 10.79 -16.01 2.77
N VAL A 341 9.82 -16.78 2.25
CA VAL A 341 8.86 -17.57 3.04
C VAL A 341 9.61 -18.59 3.89
N VAL A 342 10.43 -19.43 3.25
CA VAL A 342 11.22 -20.46 3.94
C VAL A 342 12.13 -19.85 5.01
N ARG A 343 12.83 -18.76 4.70
CA ARG A 343 13.69 -18.06 5.66
C ARG A 343 12.91 -17.59 6.89
N THR A 344 11.70 -17.11 6.70
CA THR A 344 10.86 -16.61 7.82
C THR A 344 10.30 -17.79 8.63
N GLN A 345 9.90 -18.89 7.99
CA GLN A 345 9.41 -20.08 8.67
C GLN A 345 10.49 -20.77 9.53
N MET A 346 11.76 -20.64 9.13
CA MET A 346 12.89 -21.19 9.90
C MET A 346 13.31 -20.30 11.09
N ALA A 347 12.79 -19.07 11.17
CA ALA A 347 13.15 -18.15 12.24
C ALA A 347 12.32 -18.42 13.48
N VAL A 348 12.97 -18.51 14.62
CA VAL A 348 12.33 -18.59 15.94
C VAL A 348 12.17 -17.17 16.49
N THR A 349 11.01 -16.85 17.01
CA THR A 349 10.66 -15.51 17.46
C THR A 349 10.51 -15.44 18.99
N PRO A 350 10.75 -14.28 19.63
CA PRO A 350 10.49 -14.10 21.07
C PRO A 350 9.04 -14.41 21.46
N GLU A 351 8.07 -14.15 20.57
CA GLU A 351 6.65 -14.41 20.79
C GLU A 351 6.35 -15.89 21.03
N GLU A 352 7.06 -16.80 20.31
CA GLU A 352 6.91 -18.24 20.50
C GLU A 352 7.43 -18.69 21.87
N TYR A 353 8.48 -18.04 22.39
CA TYR A 353 8.96 -18.28 23.74
C TYR A 353 7.95 -17.81 24.79
N ASP A 354 7.37 -16.62 24.61
CA ASP A 354 6.36 -16.10 25.52
C ASP A 354 5.13 -17.03 25.61
N MET A 355 4.67 -17.52 24.47
CA MET A 355 3.48 -18.39 24.40
C MET A 355 3.74 -19.83 24.87
N TYR A 356 4.89 -20.42 24.58
CA TYR A 356 5.06 -21.87 24.60
C TYR A 356 6.19 -22.40 25.49
N TYR A 357 7.11 -21.55 25.95
CA TYR A 357 8.31 -22.02 26.66
C TYR A 357 8.01 -22.81 27.94
N SER A 358 6.94 -22.46 28.64
CA SER A 358 6.52 -23.09 29.91
C SER A 358 5.28 -23.97 29.78
N SER A 359 4.82 -24.26 28.56
CA SER A 359 3.64 -25.09 28.31
C SER A 359 3.95 -26.58 28.32
#